data_e96d5a1f4a729ae0ed452cdebce014c3
#
_entry.id   e96d5a1f4a729ae0ed452cdebce014c3
#
_cell.length_a   1.000
_cell.length_b   1.000
_cell.length_c   1.000
_cell.angle_alpha   90.00
_cell.angle_beta   90.00
_cell.angle_gamma   90.00
#
_symmetry.space_group_name_H-M   'P 1'
#
loop_
_entity.id
_entity.type
_entity.pdbx_description
1 polymer ?
#
loop_
_entity_poly.entity_id
_entity_poly.type
_entity_poly.pdbx_seq_one_letter_code
_entity_poly.pdbx_strand_id
1 'polypeptide(L)'
;MNASESIRQALSFIPSDDREMWVRMGMAVKRELGEDGYGLWEEWSQTAESFNAKDARDVWKSFRADGKVTIGTLLFEARKHGGGKGIARELTARPTPVAAPRKTVLDKKPTDAYALTLWAAADREDAYVPQHPYAIKKQIGHAFAAGRTLVSGSVV
;
A
#
# COMPACT_ATOMS: atom_id res chain seq x y z
N MET A 1 22.54 -2.51 14.08
CA MET A 1 22.55 -3.20 12.74
C MET A 1 22.11 -2.20 11.67
N ASN A 2 22.69 -2.29 10.47
CA ASN A 2 22.31 -1.43 9.34
C ASN A 2 21.12 -2.05 8.58
N ALA A 3 20.33 -1.22 7.87
CA ALA A 3 19.19 -1.71 7.08
C ALA A 3 19.61 -2.85 6.11
N SER A 4 20.78 -2.73 5.50
CA SER A 4 21.34 -3.75 4.60
C SER A 4 21.58 -5.08 5.32
N GLU A 5 22.06 -5.06 6.55
CA GLU A 5 22.32 -6.27 7.34
C GLU A 5 21.03 -6.99 7.71
N SER A 6 20.01 -6.23 8.12
CA SER A 6 18.70 -6.78 8.44
C SER A 6 18.00 -7.35 7.19
N ILE A 7 18.20 -6.75 6.02
CA ILE A 7 17.69 -7.27 4.74
C ILE A 7 18.42 -8.55 4.36
N ARG A 8 19.76 -8.58 4.48
CA ARG A 8 20.56 -9.79 4.23
C ARG A 8 20.08 -10.96 5.11
N GLN A 9 19.90 -10.71 6.39
CA GLN A 9 19.39 -11.69 7.32
C GLN A 9 17.98 -12.15 6.95
N ALA A 10 17.10 -11.26 6.52
CA ALA A 10 15.75 -11.63 6.09
C ALA A 10 15.76 -12.48 4.82
N LEU A 11 16.59 -12.14 3.84
CA LEU A 11 16.76 -12.89 2.59
C LEU A 11 17.29 -14.30 2.83
N SER A 12 18.17 -14.51 3.84
CA SER A 12 18.74 -15.85 4.13
C SER A 12 17.69 -16.90 4.54
N PHE A 13 16.48 -16.47 4.93
CA PHE A 13 15.38 -17.39 5.21
C PHE A 13 14.52 -17.72 3.99
N ILE A 14 14.67 -16.97 2.90
CA ILE A 14 13.82 -17.10 1.72
C ILE A 14 14.58 -17.87 0.63
N PRO A 15 14.01 -18.95 0.07
CA PRO A 15 14.63 -19.67 -1.04
C PRO A 15 14.67 -18.77 -2.28
N SER A 16 15.77 -18.85 -3.04
CA SER A 16 15.98 -18.06 -4.25
C SER A 16 15.62 -18.77 -5.55
N ASP A 17 15.15 -20.01 -5.47
CA ASP A 17 14.87 -20.86 -6.64
C ASP A 17 13.59 -20.50 -7.38
N ASP A 18 12.60 -19.92 -6.66
CA ASP A 18 11.35 -19.48 -7.26
C ASP A 18 11.52 -18.14 -7.98
N ARG A 19 11.28 -18.13 -9.30
CA ARG A 19 11.45 -16.95 -10.15
C ARG A 19 10.57 -15.79 -9.74
N GLU A 20 9.33 -16.03 -9.33
CA GLU A 20 8.41 -14.98 -8.90
C GLU A 20 8.88 -14.36 -7.59
N MET A 21 9.24 -15.21 -6.63
CA MET A 21 9.80 -14.78 -5.35
C MET A 21 11.09 -13.99 -5.55
N TRP A 22 11.97 -14.47 -6.40
CA TRP A 22 13.24 -13.84 -6.73
C TRP A 22 13.04 -12.41 -7.26
N VAL A 23 12.14 -12.22 -8.22
CA VAL A 23 11.78 -10.89 -8.76
C VAL A 23 11.18 -9.99 -7.68
N ARG A 24 10.25 -10.52 -6.87
CA ARG A 24 9.58 -9.76 -5.79
C ARG A 24 10.56 -9.28 -4.73
N MET A 25 11.50 -10.13 -4.32
CA MET A 25 12.53 -9.75 -3.35
C MET A 25 13.46 -8.69 -3.92
N GLY A 26 13.85 -8.80 -5.19
CA GLY A 26 14.64 -7.78 -5.87
C GLY A 26 13.96 -6.42 -5.89
N MET A 27 12.67 -6.38 -6.21
CA MET A 27 11.88 -5.13 -6.16
C MET A 27 11.82 -4.53 -4.74
N ALA A 28 11.67 -5.38 -3.70
CA ALA A 28 11.66 -4.92 -2.31
C ALA A 28 13.00 -4.30 -1.91
N VAL A 29 14.10 -4.96 -2.25
CA VAL A 29 15.46 -4.51 -1.95
C VAL A 29 15.79 -3.22 -2.70
N LYS A 30 15.49 -3.16 -4.00
CA LYS A 30 15.73 -1.94 -4.81
C LYS A 30 14.94 -0.75 -4.31
N ARG A 31 13.72 -0.94 -3.86
CA ARG A 31 12.90 0.13 -3.29
C ARG A 31 13.47 0.68 -1.99
N GLU A 32 14.05 -0.16 -1.14
CA GLU A 32 14.57 0.23 0.17
C GLU A 32 15.99 0.82 0.09
N LEU A 33 16.87 0.21 -0.71
CA LEU A 33 18.29 0.54 -0.78
C LEU A 33 18.69 1.25 -2.09
N GLY A 34 17.80 1.35 -3.06
CA GLY A 34 18.13 1.87 -4.39
C GLY A 34 19.10 0.96 -5.14
N GLU A 35 20.03 1.56 -5.88
CA GLU A 35 21.03 0.81 -6.64
C GLU A 35 22.05 0.11 -5.74
N ASP A 36 22.28 0.61 -4.53
CA ASP A 36 23.21 0.00 -3.56
C ASP A 36 22.74 -1.39 -3.09
N GLY A 37 21.46 -1.69 -3.27
CA GLY A 37 20.86 -2.99 -2.96
C GLY A 37 21.22 -4.11 -3.93
N TYR A 38 21.78 -3.80 -5.12
CA TYR A 38 22.06 -4.81 -6.15
C TYR A 38 22.99 -5.91 -5.66
N GLY A 39 24.11 -5.55 -5.07
CA GLY A 39 25.10 -6.54 -4.59
C GLY A 39 24.53 -7.50 -3.55
N LEU A 40 23.67 -7.00 -2.66
CA LEU A 40 23.04 -7.80 -1.64
C LEU A 40 22.02 -8.79 -2.23
N TRP A 41 21.23 -8.34 -3.18
CA TRP A 41 20.26 -9.19 -3.88
C TRP A 41 20.96 -10.20 -4.81
N GLU A 42 22.05 -9.81 -5.48
CA GLU A 42 22.87 -10.71 -6.31
C GLU A 42 23.51 -11.81 -5.45
N GLU A 43 24.10 -11.46 -4.29
CA GLU A 43 24.68 -12.42 -3.33
C GLU A 43 23.65 -13.49 -2.92
N TRP A 44 22.44 -13.05 -2.56
CA TRP A 44 21.35 -13.98 -2.23
C TRP A 44 20.92 -14.80 -3.46
N SER A 45 20.86 -14.20 -4.64
CA SER A 45 20.48 -14.88 -5.89
C SER A 45 21.43 -16.02 -6.25
N GLN A 46 22.71 -15.90 -5.90
CA GLN A 46 23.73 -16.91 -6.15
C GLN A 46 23.51 -18.20 -5.38
N THR A 47 22.61 -18.22 -4.40
CA THR A 47 22.25 -19.46 -3.68
C THR A 47 21.36 -20.38 -4.51
N ALA A 48 20.75 -19.91 -5.59
CA ALA A 48 19.99 -20.72 -6.53
C ALA A 48 20.90 -21.43 -7.54
N GLU A 49 20.63 -22.70 -7.84
CA GLU A 49 21.37 -23.45 -8.87
C GLU A 49 21.22 -22.86 -10.28
N SER A 50 20.07 -22.25 -10.54
CA SER A 50 19.73 -21.63 -11.83
C SER A 50 20.26 -20.20 -11.98
N PHE A 51 21.10 -19.71 -11.06
CA PHE A 51 21.61 -18.34 -11.08
C PHE A 51 22.34 -17.98 -12.38
N ASN A 52 22.01 -16.84 -12.95
CA ASN A 52 22.67 -16.26 -14.09
C ASN A 52 22.95 -14.76 -13.85
N ALA A 53 24.21 -14.39 -13.75
CA ALA A 53 24.63 -13.01 -13.43
C ALA A 53 24.19 -11.98 -14.49
N LYS A 54 24.12 -12.38 -15.76
CA LYS A 54 23.66 -11.50 -16.84
C LYS A 54 22.16 -11.23 -16.71
N ASP A 55 21.37 -12.29 -16.53
CA ASP A 55 19.93 -12.19 -16.34
C ASP A 55 19.60 -11.36 -15.09
N ALA A 56 20.30 -11.60 -13.98
CA ALA A 56 20.13 -10.85 -12.74
C ALA A 56 20.36 -9.35 -12.96
N ARG A 57 21.40 -8.96 -13.67
CA ARG A 57 21.71 -7.56 -13.97
C ARG A 57 20.64 -6.91 -14.87
N ASP A 58 20.18 -7.62 -15.88
CA ASP A 58 19.18 -7.10 -16.82
C ASP A 58 17.81 -6.97 -16.13
N VAL A 59 17.44 -7.94 -15.32
CA VAL A 59 16.20 -7.89 -14.51
C VAL A 59 16.27 -6.79 -13.47
N TRP A 60 17.40 -6.61 -12.77
CA TRP A 60 17.56 -5.53 -11.81
C TRP A 60 17.33 -4.14 -12.43
N LYS A 61 17.85 -3.90 -13.63
CA LYS A 61 17.62 -2.64 -14.35
C LYS A 61 16.15 -2.40 -14.68
N SER A 62 15.37 -3.47 -14.88
CA SER A 62 13.94 -3.38 -15.18
C SER A 62 13.08 -3.05 -13.96
N PHE A 63 13.57 -3.23 -12.74
CA PHE A 63 12.81 -2.96 -11.54
C PHE A 63 12.55 -1.47 -11.35
N ARG A 64 11.31 -1.14 -11.02
CA ARG A 64 10.89 0.21 -10.63
C ARG A 64 10.73 0.31 -9.12
N ALA A 65 11.26 1.38 -8.54
CA ALA A 65 11.16 1.64 -7.10
C ALA A 65 9.76 2.10 -6.64
N ASP A 66 8.87 2.42 -7.57
CA ASP A 66 7.50 2.90 -7.31
C ASP A 66 6.45 1.79 -7.20
N GLY A 67 6.86 0.52 -7.36
CA GLY A 67 5.99 -0.64 -7.31
C GLY A 67 5.28 -0.84 -5.96
N LYS A 68 4.28 -1.74 -5.93
CA LYS A 68 3.54 -2.10 -4.70
C LYS A 68 4.34 -2.97 -3.73
N VAL A 69 5.43 -3.60 -4.21
CA VAL A 69 6.29 -4.45 -3.40
C VAL A 69 7.17 -3.59 -2.49
N THR A 70 7.19 -3.89 -1.21
CA THR A 70 7.90 -3.12 -0.18
C THR A 70 8.74 -4.04 0.69
N ILE A 71 9.59 -3.45 1.53
CA ILE A 71 10.33 -4.19 2.56
C ILE A 71 9.39 -5.01 3.47
N GLY A 72 8.16 -4.56 3.68
CA GLY A 72 7.14 -5.32 4.40
C GLY A 72 6.81 -6.67 3.76
N THR A 73 6.83 -6.73 2.42
CA THR A 73 6.64 -7.98 1.66
C THR A 73 7.80 -8.96 1.93
N LEU A 74 9.05 -8.47 1.89
CA LEU A 74 10.23 -9.27 2.20
C LEU A 74 10.18 -9.83 3.62
N LEU A 75 9.85 -8.98 4.60
CA LEU A 75 9.72 -9.40 6.00
C LEU A 75 8.60 -10.41 6.22
N PHE A 76 7.50 -10.28 5.50
CA PHE A 76 6.39 -11.23 5.56
C PHE A 76 6.83 -12.61 5.04
N GLU A 77 7.50 -12.66 3.89
CA GLU A 77 8.00 -13.91 3.32
C GLU A 77 9.09 -14.53 4.21
N ALA A 78 10.03 -13.73 4.72
CA ALA A 78 11.03 -14.25 5.68
C ALA A 78 10.39 -14.91 6.90
N ARG A 79 9.30 -14.34 7.43
CA ARG A 79 8.57 -14.94 8.56
C ARG A 79 7.92 -16.27 8.20
N LYS A 80 7.37 -16.41 7.01
CA LYS A 80 6.81 -17.68 6.54
C LYS A 80 7.86 -18.79 6.50
N HIS A 81 9.11 -18.43 6.20
CA HIS A 81 10.24 -19.34 6.12
C HIS A 81 11.05 -19.44 7.43
N GLY A 82 10.49 -19.00 8.56
CA GLY A 82 11.12 -19.14 9.87
C GLY A 82 11.96 -17.95 10.32
N GLY A 83 11.98 -16.86 9.55
CA GLY A 83 12.65 -15.61 9.93
C GLY A 83 12.07 -15.02 11.22
N GLY A 84 12.93 -14.79 12.21
CA GLY A 84 12.52 -14.36 13.55
C GLY A 84 11.90 -12.97 13.62
N LYS A 85 11.12 -12.73 14.67
CA LYS A 85 10.44 -11.45 14.95
C LYS A 85 11.39 -10.25 15.14
N GLY A 86 12.68 -10.49 15.43
CA GLY A 86 13.70 -9.46 15.68
C GLY A 86 14.01 -8.59 14.45
N ILE A 87 14.11 -9.20 13.27
CA ILE A 87 14.46 -8.53 12.01
C ILE A 87 13.43 -7.47 11.63
N ALA A 88 12.16 -7.79 11.84
CA ALA A 88 11.08 -6.86 11.52
C ALA A 88 11.09 -5.61 12.41
N ARG A 89 11.44 -5.75 13.69
CA ARG A 89 11.47 -4.62 14.63
C ARG A 89 12.53 -3.61 14.23
N GLU A 90 13.66 -4.05 13.72
CA GLU A 90 14.77 -3.17 13.37
C GLU A 90 14.52 -2.42 12.05
N LEU A 91 14.01 -3.09 11.04
CA LEU A 91 13.66 -2.45 9.76
C LEU A 91 12.44 -1.52 9.87
N THR A 92 11.52 -1.81 10.79
CA THR A 92 10.36 -0.95 11.07
C THR A 92 10.65 0.13 12.12
N ALA A 93 11.73 0.01 12.88
CA ALA A 93 12.20 1.02 13.84
C ALA A 93 12.90 2.21 13.16
N ARG A 94 13.08 2.18 11.83
CA ARG A 94 13.39 3.41 11.09
C ARG A 94 12.33 4.44 11.48
N PRO A 95 12.71 5.66 11.92
CA PRO A 95 11.71 6.68 12.11
C PRO A 95 10.94 6.77 10.80
N THR A 96 9.72 6.28 10.80
CA THR A 96 8.77 6.62 9.76
C THR A 96 8.97 8.10 9.52
N PRO A 97 9.28 8.56 8.28
CA PRO A 97 9.20 9.99 8.00
C PRO A 97 7.89 10.38 8.65
N VAL A 98 7.96 11.22 9.68
CA VAL A 98 6.79 11.65 10.46
C VAL A 98 5.75 11.88 9.40
N ALA A 99 4.81 10.96 9.28
CA ALA A 99 3.78 11.06 8.28
C ALA A 99 3.26 12.44 8.50
N ALA A 100 3.45 13.32 7.52
CA ALA A 100 3.06 14.72 7.63
C ALA A 100 1.72 14.67 8.33
N PRO A 101 1.55 15.31 9.49
CA PRO A 101 0.55 14.97 10.48
C PRO A 101 -0.71 14.67 9.71
N ARG A 102 -1.16 13.42 9.78
CA ARG A 102 -2.45 13.08 9.18
C ARG A 102 -3.33 14.13 9.74
N LYS A 103 -3.78 15.08 8.90
CA LYS A 103 -4.68 16.12 9.33
C LYS A 103 -5.69 15.41 10.18
N THR A 104 -5.47 15.47 11.48
CA THR A 104 -6.30 14.78 12.44
C THR A 104 -7.68 15.27 12.11
N VAL A 105 -8.63 14.38 12.08
CA VAL A 105 -10.04 14.68 11.77
C VAL A 105 -10.57 15.83 12.64
N LEU A 106 -9.80 16.26 13.66
CA LEU A 106 -10.04 17.38 14.52
C LEU A 106 -9.78 18.77 13.90
N ASP A 107 -9.02 18.88 12.80
CA ASP A 107 -8.90 20.15 12.05
C ASP A 107 -9.96 20.28 10.94
N LYS A 108 -10.98 19.47 10.94
CA LYS A 108 -12.21 19.75 10.20
C LYS A 108 -12.93 20.92 10.84
N LYS A 109 -12.46 22.11 10.54
CA LYS A 109 -13.23 23.33 10.66
C LYS A 109 -14.60 23.14 9.97
N PRO A 110 -15.52 23.97 10.27
CA PRO A 110 -16.98 23.98 10.37
C PRO A 110 -17.74 23.16 9.33
N THR A 111 -17.07 22.29 8.61
CA THR A 111 -17.67 21.33 7.66
C THR A 111 -18.69 20.44 8.37
N ASP A 112 -18.47 20.11 9.64
CA ASP A 112 -19.36 19.21 10.36
C ASP A 112 -20.68 19.94 10.71
N ALA A 113 -20.62 21.21 11.11
CA ALA A 113 -21.81 22.02 11.34
C ALA A 113 -22.58 22.26 10.04
N TYR A 114 -21.87 22.55 8.95
CA TYR A 114 -22.48 22.72 7.63
C TYR A 114 -23.07 21.41 7.10
N ALA A 115 -22.35 20.30 7.25
CA ALA A 115 -22.84 18.98 6.88
C ALA A 115 -24.07 18.56 7.68
N LEU A 116 -24.10 18.85 8.98
CA LEU A 116 -25.26 18.60 9.82
C LEU A 116 -26.47 19.46 9.42
N THR A 117 -26.23 20.71 9.03
CA THR A 117 -27.26 21.61 8.54
C THR A 117 -27.87 21.09 7.22
N LEU A 118 -27.01 20.68 6.29
CA LEU A 118 -27.45 20.06 5.04
C LEU A 118 -28.21 18.76 5.29
N TRP A 119 -27.71 17.94 6.22
CA TRP A 119 -28.35 16.67 6.59
C TRP A 119 -29.73 16.90 7.26
N ALA A 120 -29.84 17.91 8.11
CA ALA A 120 -31.11 18.27 8.75
C ALA A 120 -32.15 18.82 7.76
N ALA A 121 -31.67 19.57 6.75
CA ALA A 121 -32.52 20.15 5.71
C ALA A 121 -32.78 19.19 4.54
N ALA A 122 -32.16 18.03 4.50
CA ALA A 122 -32.30 17.09 3.40
C ALA A 122 -33.65 16.41 3.43
N ASP A 123 -34.33 16.42 2.28
CA ASP A 123 -35.54 15.67 2.03
C ASP A 123 -35.19 14.18 1.88
N ARG A 124 -35.87 13.32 2.66
CA ARG A 124 -35.59 11.87 2.73
C ARG A 124 -36.80 11.04 2.30
N GLU A 125 -37.71 11.63 1.58
CA GLU A 125 -38.84 10.88 1.06
C GLU A 125 -38.41 9.95 -0.06
N ASP A 126 -38.80 8.70 0.03
CA ASP A 126 -38.51 7.68 -0.99
C ASP A 126 -39.06 8.04 -2.40
N ALA A 127 -40.08 8.89 -2.44
CA ALA A 127 -40.68 9.34 -3.70
C ALA A 127 -39.71 10.02 -4.67
N TYR A 128 -38.62 10.59 -4.16
CA TYR A 128 -37.63 11.28 -5.00
C TYR A 128 -36.51 10.36 -5.52
N VAL A 129 -36.31 9.21 -4.89
CA VAL A 129 -35.25 8.28 -5.27
C VAL A 129 -35.40 7.78 -6.70
N PRO A 130 -36.59 7.36 -7.16
CA PRO A 130 -36.77 6.89 -8.54
C PRO A 130 -36.51 7.96 -9.62
N GLN A 131 -36.52 9.23 -9.23
CA GLN A 131 -36.32 10.37 -10.16
C GLN A 131 -34.84 10.77 -10.29
N HIS A 132 -33.98 10.29 -9.38
CA HIS A 132 -32.56 10.63 -9.40
C HIS A 132 -31.81 9.83 -10.48
N PRO A 133 -31.04 10.49 -11.39
CA PRO A 133 -30.36 9.80 -12.49
C PRO A 133 -29.47 8.62 -12.09
N TYR A 134 -28.80 8.73 -10.95
CA TYR A 134 -27.97 7.64 -10.41
C TYR A 134 -28.81 6.47 -9.92
N ALA A 135 -29.91 6.74 -9.21
CA ALA A 135 -30.81 5.71 -8.71
C ALA A 135 -31.47 4.95 -9.86
N ILE A 136 -31.90 5.64 -10.92
CA ILE A 136 -32.40 5.03 -12.14
C ILE A 136 -31.36 4.08 -12.74
N LYS A 137 -30.12 4.57 -12.90
CA LYS A 137 -29.01 3.76 -13.47
C LYS A 137 -28.70 2.52 -12.63
N LYS A 138 -28.88 2.60 -11.31
CA LYS A 138 -28.55 1.52 -10.37
C LYS A 138 -29.77 0.71 -9.89
N GLN A 139 -30.98 1.05 -10.37
CA GLN A 139 -32.24 0.40 -9.98
C GLN A 139 -32.50 0.45 -8.46
N ILE A 140 -32.18 1.57 -7.82
CA ILE A 140 -32.38 1.79 -6.39
C ILE A 140 -33.77 2.38 -6.18
N GLY A 141 -34.64 1.68 -5.45
CA GLY A 141 -36.01 2.10 -5.18
C GLY A 141 -36.23 2.85 -3.87
N HIS A 142 -35.25 2.82 -2.94
CA HIS A 142 -35.40 3.35 -1.58
C HIS A 142 -34.20 4.23 -1.20
N ALA A 143 -34.46 5.24 -0.37
CA ALA A 143 -33.42 6.19 0.06
C ALA A 143 -32.42 5.60 1.06
N PHE A 144 -32.76 4.55 1.82
CA PHE A 144 -31.91 3.95 2.85
C PHE A 144 -31.21 4.99 3.75
N ALA A 145 -31.94 5.94 4.29
CA ALA A 145 -31.45 7.07 5.06
C ALA A 145 -30.59 8.10 4.29
N ALA A 146 -30.44 7.97 2.97
CA ALA A 146 -29.88 9.06 2.17
C ALA A 146 -30.91 10.19 2.05
N GLY A 147 -30.41 11.41 1.95
CA GLY A 147 -31.25 12.60 1.74
C GLY A 147 -30.77 13.38 0.53
N ARG A 148 -31.63 14.18 -0.08
CA ARG A 148 -31.25 15.13 -1.10
C ARG A 148 -31.39 16.56 -0.58
N THR A 149 -30.51 17.43 -1.00
CA THR A 149 -30.58 18.87 -0.70
C THR A 149 -30.03 19.69 -1.85
N LEU A 150 -30.26 20.99 -1.80
CA LEU A 150 -29.67 21.91 -2.74
C LEU A 150 -28.33 22.43 -2.20
N VAL A 151 -27.28 22.27 -2.98
CA VAL A 151 -25.96 22.85 -2.70
C VAL A 151 -25.57 23.73 -3.87
N SER A 152 -25.41 25.03 -3.63
CA SER A 152 -25.04 26.00 -4.66
C SER A 152 -25.96 25.97 -5.90
N GLY A 153 -27.26 25.75 -5.71
CA GLY A 153 -28.26 25.72 -6.78
C GLY A 153 -28.39 24.38 -7.52
N SER A 154 -27.64 23.35 -7.14
CA SER A 154 -27.76 22.01 -7.68
C SER A 154 -28.27 21.02 -6.65
N VAL A 155 -29.06 20.04 -7.10
CA VAL A 155 -29.54 18.93 -6.23
C VAL A 155 -28.41 17.91 -6.11
N VAL A 156 -28.07 17.53 -4.87
CA VAL A 156 -27.05 16.53 -4.53
C VAL A 156 -27.71 15.30 -3.92
#